data_96211f5c6b2de373fe1a3eccc10d46e4
#
_entry.id   96211f5c6b2de373fe1a3eccc10d46e4
#
_cell.length_a   1.000
_cell.length_b   1.000
_cell.length_c   1.000
_cell.angle_alpha   90.00
_cell.angle_beta   90.00
_cell.angle_gamma   90.00
#
_symmetry.space_group_name_H-M   'P 1'
#
loop_
_entity.id
_entity.type
_entity.pdbx_description
1 polymer ?
#
loop_
_entity_poly.entity_id
_entity_poly.type
_entity_poly.pdbx_seq_one_letter_code
_entity_poly.pdbx_strand_id
1 'polypeptide(L)'
;MTNFYKDKVVIVTGASSGIGLASVKNFAMLGAKVVLASRSIDKLEKIADELGQQTTVNGQQSDSKLNGQCQSQQSKFLCIKTDVTKEEDCKNLIEKTIEIFGKIDILVNNAGISMRAVFKDLDLNVMRSLMDTNFWGTVYCTKYALPYLLESKGTVVGVISTAGYVGLPARTAYSASKFAVRGFLETLRIEHLYDGLHVMVFAPGFTTSNIRNVALTADGSPQGETPRNEEKMMSAERVARILARGIARRRTQMVLTPLGKATLFVSRNMPRV
;
A
#
# COMPACT_ATOMS: atom_id res chain seq x y z
N MET A 1 2.74 12.70 15.87
CA MET A 1 2.22 11.67 14.92
C MET A 1 1.40 10.59 15.61
N THR A 2 1.80 10.11 16.77
CA THR A 2 1.05 9.11 17.55
C THR A 2 -0.41 9.51 17.78
N ASN A 3 -0.69 10.74 18.19
CA ASN A 3 -2.08 11.20 18.36
C ASN A 3 -2.92 11.18 17.08
N PHE A 4 -2.33 11.32 15.89
CA PHE A 4 -3.08 11.29 14.64
C PHE A 4 -3.57 9.89 14.28
N TYR A 5 -2.76 8.85 14.55
CA TYR A 5 -3.04 7.47 14.18
C TYR A 5 -3.76 6.67 15.27
N LYS A 6 -3.77 7.16 16.49
CA LYS A 6 -4.43 6.47 17.61
C LYS A 6 -5.88 6.14 17.24
N ASP A 7 -6.24 4.87 17.34
CA ASP A 7 -7.57 4.31 17.07
C ASP A 7 -8.11 4.49 15.63
N LYS A 8 -7.27 4.96 14.70
CA LYS A 8 -7.62 4.97 13.27
C LYS A 8 -7.57 3.57 12.68
N VAL A 9 -8.56 3.25 11.88
CA VAL A 9 -8.62 2.00 11.12
C VAL A 9 -7.90 2.16 9.80
N VAL A 10 -6.81 1.41 9.62
CA VAL A 10 -5.92 1.50 8.46
C VAL A 10 -5.89 0.16 7.72
N ILE A 11 -6.38 0.13 6.50
CA ILE A 11 -6.27 -1.04 5.61
C ILE A 11 -4.98 -0.93 4.80
N VAL A 12 -4.20 -2.01 4.75
CA VAL A 12 -2.98 -2.12 3.92
C VAL A 12 -3.09 -3.34 3.02
N THR A 13 -3.16 -3.13 1.69
CA THR A 13 -3.08 -4.24 0.73
C THR A 13 -1.62 -4.60 0.42
N GLY A 14 -1.36 -5.89 0.14
CA GLY A 14 0.00 -6.39 -0.02
C GLY A 14 0.81 -6.34 1.28
N ALA A 15 0.14 -6.59 2.41
CA ALA A 15 0.68 -6.43 3.77
C ALA A 15 1.75 -7.46 4.16
N SER A 16 1.91 -8.55 3.40
CA SER A 16 2.76 -9.70 3.78
C SER A 16 4.26 -9.49 3.55
N SER A 17 4.69 -8.41 2.89
CA SER A 17 6.12 -8.17 2.59
C SER A 17 6.43 -6.71 2.24
N GLY A 18 7.72 -6.37 2.18
CA GLY A 18 8.24 -5.10 1.67
C GLY A 18 7.62 -3.86 2.31
N ILE A 19 7.22 -2.89 1.49
CA ILE A 19 6.64 -1.61 1.94
C ILE A 19 5.34 -1.84 2.70
N GLY A 20 4.50 -2.80 2.27
CA GLY A 20 3.23 -3.13 2.94
C GLY A 20 3.47 -3.61 4.37
N LEU A 21 4.34 -4.60 4.58
CA LEU A 21 4.70 -5.10 5.91
C LEU A 21 5.31 -4.00 6.79
N ALA A 22 6.25 -3.22 6.24
CA ALA A 22 6.85 -2.12 6.99
C ALA A 22 5.82 -1.05 7.36
N SER A 23 4.82 -0.80 6.51
CA SER A 23 3.71 0.12 6.79
C SER A 23 2.81 -0.40 7.90
N VAL A 24 2.45 -1.69 7.86
CA VAL A 24 1.69 -2.35 8.95
C VAL A 24 2.40 -2.16 10.28
N LYS A 25 3.70 -2.53 10.37
CA LYS A 25 4.51 -2.38 11.59
C LYS A 25 4.54 -0.92 12.06
N ASN A 26 4.71 0.01 11.15
CA ASN A 26 4.76 1.44 11.50
C ASN A 26 3.42 1.99 11.98
N PHE A 27 2.29 1.63 11.35
CA PHE A 27 0.96 2.06 11.79
C PHE A 27 0.58 1.45 13.14
N ALA A 28 0.93 0.17 13.37
CA ALA A 28 0.76 -0.49 14.66
C ALA A 28 1.49 0.28 15.79
N MET A 29 2.77 0.61 15.58
CA MET A 29 3.56 1.42 16.55
C MET A 29 2.97 2.81 16.80
N LEU A 30 2.26 3.37 15.83
CA LEU A 30 1.59 4.66 15.95
C LEU A 30 0.19 4.55 16.61
N GLY A 31 -0.23 3.36 17.03
CA GLY A 31 -1.47 3.12 17.76
C GLY A 31 -2.72 2.95 16.89
N ALA A 32 -2.55 2.68 15.59
CA ALA A 32 -3.67 2.38 14.70
C ALA A 32 -4.20 0.96 14.91
N LYS A 33 -5.47 0.74 14.56
CA LYS A 33 -6.06 -0.57 14.27
C LYS A 33 -5.72 -0.89 12.81
N VAL A 34 -5.06 -2.02 12.57
CA VAL A 34 -4.52 -2.32 11.23
C VAL A 34 -5.17 -3.55 10.63
N VAL A 35 -5.69 -3.40 9.42
CA VAL A 35 -6.21 -4.51 8.61
C VAL A 35 -5.13 -4.92 7.61
N LEU A 36 -4.67 -6.15 7.74
CA LEU A 36 -3.65 -6.74 6.90
C LEU A 36 -4.33 -7.54 5.79
N ALA A 37 -4.10 -7.16 4.53
CA ALA A 37 -4.70 -7.81 3.38
C ALA A 37 -3.63 -8.35 2.43
N SER A 38 -3.62 -9.65 2.18
CA SER A 38 -2.82 -10.32 1.15
C SER A 38 -3.35 -11.72 0.85
N ARG A 39 -2.81 -12.35 -0.21
CA ARG A 39 -3.15 -13.75 -0.59
C ARG A 39 -2.70 -14.79 0.44
N SER A 40 -1.65 -14.50 1.22
CA SER A 40 -1.02 -15.45 2.15
C SER A 40 -1.50 -15.20 3.58
N ILE A 41 -2.64 -15.79 3.96
CA ILE A 41 -3.24 -15.59 5.30
C ILE A 41 -2.28 -16.02 6.41
N ASP A 42 -1.61 -17.17 6.30
CA ASP A 42 -0.69 -17.68 7.33
C ASP A 42 0.46 -16.70 7.66
N LYS A 43 0.93 -15.94 6.63
CA LYS A 43 1.95 -14.90 6.84
C LYS A 43 1.36 -13.69 7.57
N LEU A 44 0.12 -13.33 7.30
CA LEU A 44 -0.53 -12.20 7.96
C LEU A 44 -0.76 -12.49 9.44
N GLU A 45 -1.23 -13.68 9.76
CA GLU A 45 -1.47 -14.13 11.13
C GLU A 45 -0.16 -14.13 11.94
N LYS A 46 0.92 -14.68 11.41
CA LYS A 46 2.25 -14.61 12.05
C LYS A 46 2.69 -13.17 12.32
N ILE A 47 2.48 -12.26 11.35
CA ILE A 47 2.82 -10.84 11.51
C ILE A 47 1.97 -10.21 12.61
N ALA A 48 0.68 -10.51 12.65
CA ALA A 48 -0.23 -9.98 13.67
C ALA A 48 0.14 -10.48 15.08
N ASP A 49 0.49 -11.77 15.21
CA ASP A 49 0.94 -12.36 16.46
C ASP A 49 2.25 -11.73 16.98
N GLU A 50 3.23 -11.55 16.08
CA GLU A 50 4.49 -10.86 16.41
C GLU A 50 4.24 -9.42 16.90
N LEU A 51 3.30 -8.71 16.28
CA LEU A 51 2.94 -7.34 16.65
C LEU A 51 2.14 -7.28 17.95
N GLY A 52 1.26 -8.25 18.19
CA GLY A 52 0.53 -8.41 19.45
C GLY A 52 1.46 -8.62 20.62
N GLN A 53 2.50 -9.43 20.48
CA GLN A 53 3.51 -9.68 21.50
C GLN A 53 4.42 -8.44 21.74
N GLN A 54 4.79 -7.70 20.71
CA GLN A 54 5.62 -6.49 20.85
C GLN A 54 4.91 -5.35 21.56
N THR A 55 3.60 -5.21 21.43
CA THR A 55 2.85 -4.18 22.15
C THR A 55 2.73 -4.44 23.64
N THR A 56 2.85 -5.69 24.09
CA THR A 56 2.86 -6.06 25.50
C THR A 56 4.19 -5.84 26.21
N VAL A 57 5.32 -5.83 25.51
CA VAL A 57 6.66 -5.64 26.09
C VAL A 57 6.95 -4.17 26.44
N ASN A 58 6.35 -3.21 25.74
CA ASN A 58 6.55 -1.76 25.97
C ASN A 58 5.42 -1.10 26.78
N GLY A 59 4.36 -1.82 27.10
CA GLY A 59 3.27 -1.36 27.97
C GLY A 59 3.31 -2.16 29.26
N GLN A 60 3.54 -1.50 30.40
CA GLN A 60 3.34 -2.12 31.72
C GLN A 60 2.00 -2.82 31.73
N GLN A 61 2.01 -4.17 31.84
CA GLN A 61 0.83 -4.91 32.22
C GLN A 61 0.40 -4.43 33.61
N SER A 62 -0.66 -3.65 33.67
CA SER A 62 -1.43 -3.55 34.90
C SER A 62 -2.19 -4.86 35.04
N ASP A 63 -1.64 -5.81 35.79
CA ASP A 63 -2.38 -6.94 36.32
C ASP A 63 -3.50 -6.40 37.22
N SER A 64 -4.65 -6.20 36.67
CA SER A 64 -5.90 -6.09 37.44
C SER A 64 -6.78 -7.33 37.20
N LYS A 65 -6.38 -8.45 37.81
CA LYS A 65 -7.31 -9.46 38.22
C LYS A 65 -8.15 -8.91 39.37
N LEU A 66 -9.23 -8.26 39.03
CA LEU A 66 -10.34 -8.07 39.99
C LEU A 66 -11.64 -7.89 39.20
N ASN A 67 -12.57 -8.84 39.45
CA ASN A 67 -13.97 -8.83 39.08
C ASN A 67 -14.36 -9.06 37.60
N GLY A 68 -14.48 -10.33 37.22
CA GLY A 68 -15.62 -11.01 36.56
C GLY A 68 -16.35 -10.36 35.37
N GLN A 69 -15.78 -9.40 34.63
CA GLN A 69 -16.29 -8.97 33.34
C GLN A 69 -15.13 -8.93 32.36
N CYS A 70 -15.03 -9.97 31.51
CA CYS A 70 -14.18 -9.98 30.34
C CYS A 70 -14.67 -8.89 29.39
N GLN A 71 -14.13 -7.67 29.50
CA GLN A 71 -14.13 -6.74 28.39
C GLN A 71 -13.14 -7.33 27.38
N SER A 72 -13.66 -7.94 26.32
CA SER A 72 -12.90 -8.41 25.18
C SER A 72 -12.11 -7.22 24.63
N GLN A 73 -10.80 -7.16 24.90
CA GLN A 73 -9.92 -6.22 24.21
C GLN A 73 -10.01 -6.56 22.72
N GLN A 74 -10.75 -5.76 21.99
CA GLN A 74 -10.94 -5.91 20.56
C GLN A 74 -9.55 -5.89 19.92
N SER A 75 -9.17 -6.96 19.24
CA SER A 75 -7.85 -7.09 18.59
C SER A 75 -7.54 -5.85 17.76
N LYS A 76 -6.32 -5.34 17.88
CA LYS A 76 -5.86 -4.20 17.06
C LYS A 76 -5.53 -4.60 15.62
N PHE A 77 -5.50 -5.89 15.33
CA PHE A 77 -5.13 -6.44 14.04
C PHE A 77 -6.25 -7.33 13.49
N LEU A 78 -6.52 -7.18 12.20
CA LEU A 78 -7.45 -8.00 11.44
C LEU A 78 -6.76 -8.52 10.19
N CYS A 79 -6.63 -9.83 10.05
CA CYS A 79 -6.02 -10.49 8.90
C CYS A 79 -7.10 -10.97 7.94
N ILE A 80 -7.06 -10.55 6.68
CA ILE A 80 -8.02 -10.95 5.65
C ILE A 80 -7.29 -11.47 4.41
N LYS A 81 -7.57 -12.72 4.04
CA LYS A 81 -7.09 -13.25 2.76
C LYS A 81 -7.73 -12.47 1.63
N THR A 82 -6.92 -11.84 0.79
CA THR A 82 -7.39 -10.95 -0.27
C THR A 82 -6.50 -11.09 -1.50
N ASP A 83 -7.07 -11.50 -2.60
CA ASP A 83 -6.48 -11.35 -3.93
C ASP A 83 -7.10 -10.11 -4.59
N VAL A 84 -6.32 -9.05 -4.70
CA VAL A 84 -6.82 -7.77 -5.23
C VAL A 84 -7.22 -7.83 -6.70
N THR A 85 -6.89 -8.90 -7.43
CA THR A 85 -7.36 -9.12 -8.81
C THR A 85 -8.81 -9.58 -8.86
N LYS A 86 -9.37 -10.00 -7.71
CA LYS A 86 -10.75 -10.46 -7.55
C LYS A 86 -11.58 -9.39 -6.88
N GLU A 87 -12.58 -8.88 -7.56
CA GLU A 87 -13.46 -7.83 -7.07
C GLU A 87 -14.15 -8.24 -5.76
N GLU A 88 -14.65 -9.49 -5.70
CA GLU A 88 -15.34 -10.04 -4.51
C GLU A 88 -14.42 -10.12 -3.29
N ASP A 89 -13.13 -10.45 -3.46
CA ASP A 89 -12.18 -10.43 -2.35
C ASP A 89 -11.98 -9.01 -1.82
N CYS A 90 -11.92 -8.01 -2.72
CA CYS A 90 -11.80 -6.61 -2.34
C CYS A 90 -13.05 -6.11 -1.62
N LYS A 91 -14.23 -6.49 -2.06
CA LYS A 91 -15.50 -6.19 -1.40
C LYS A 91 -15.55 -6.81 0.00
N ASN A 92 -15.26 -8.11 0.12
CA ASN A 92 -15.20 -8.83 1.40
C ASN A 92 -14.20 -8.19 2.37
N LEU A 93 -13.04 -7.72 1.89
CA LEU A 93 -12.05 -6.99 2.70
C LEU A 93 -12.69 -5.77 3.39
N ILE A 94 -13.46 -5.00 2.65
CA ILE A 94 -14.11 -3.80 3.17
C ILE A 94 -15.25 -4.16 4.12
N GLU A 95 -16.13 -5.07 3.73
CA GLU A 95 -17.27 -5.52 4.54
C GLU A 95 -16.81 -6.07 5.90
N LYS A 96 -15.80 -6.95 5.91
CA LYS A 96 -15.22 -7.48 7.16
C LYS A 96 -14.54 -6.40 8.00
N THR A 97 -13.91 -5.41 7.39
CA THR A 97 -13.34 -4.28 8.12
C THR A 97 -14.43 -3.47 8.84
N ILE A 98 -15.54 -3.22 8.16
CA ILE A 98 -16.67 -2.49 8.73
C ILE A 98 -17.38 -3.32 9.81
N GLU A 99 -17.58 -4.62 9.58
CA GLU A 99 -18.18 -5.53 10.58
C GLU A 99 -17.40 -5.48 11.91
N ILE A 100 -16.08 -5.47 11.88
CA ILE A 100 -15.23 -5.56 13.07
C ILE A 100 -14.93 -4.19 13.68
N PHE A 101 -14.65 -3.16 12.88
CA PHE A 101 -14.19 -1.86 13.37
C PHE A 101 -15.19 -0.72 13.20
N GLY A 102 -16.27 -0.91 12.46
CA GLY A 102 -17.35 0.06 12.24
C GLY A 102 -16.99 1.23 11.34
N LYS A 103 -15.71 1.36 10.90
CA LYS A 103 -15.24 2.49 10.08
C LYS A 103 -13.99 2.15 9.31
N ILE A 104 -13.63 3.01 8.35
CA ILE A 104 -12.35 3.02 7.65
C ILE A 104 -11.84 4.45 7.64
N ASP A 105 -10.67 4.70 8.21
CA ASP A 105 -10.03 6.01 8.19
C ASP A 105 -8.98 6.14 7.06
N ILE A 106 -8.26 5.05 6.74
CA ILE A 106 -7.16 5.09 5.77
C ILE A 106 -7.15 3.79 4.96
N LEU A 107 -7.12 3.91 3.63
CA LEU A 107 -6.86 2.82 2.71
C LEU A 107 -5.50 3.03 2.03
N VAL A 108 -4.58 2.08 2.21
CA VAL A 108 -3.27 2.05 1.53
C VAL A 108 -3.29 0.97 0.45
N ASN A 109 -3.56 1.37 -0.79
CA ASN A 109 -3.43 0.52 -1.96
C ASN A 109 -1.94 0.35 -2.30
N ASN A 110 -1.33 -0.69 -1.69
CA ASN A 110 0.09 -1.00 -1.84
C ASN A 110 0.32 -2.30 -2.60
N ALA A 111 -0.65 -3.21 -2.67
CA ALA A 111 -0.52 -4.43 -3.46
C ALA A 111 -0.09 -4.10 -4.90
N GLY A 112 0.87 -4.87 -5.40
CA GLY A 112 1.35 -4.63 -6.76
C GLY A 112 2.47 -5.59 -7.14
N ILE A 113 2.59 -5.82 -8.44
CA ILE A 113 3.64 -6.62 -9.08
C ILE A 113 4.42 -5.76 -10.07
N SER A 114 5.59 -6.23 -10.46
CA SER A 114 6.46 -5.58 -11.43
C SER A 114 6.82 -6.54 -12.55
N MET A 115 7.39 -6.03 -13.63
CA MET A 115 7.91 -6.85 -14.73
C MET A 115 9.18 -6.25 -15.31
N ARG A 116 9.94 -7.03 -16.05
CA ARG A 116 11.11 -6.58 -16.81
C ARG A 116 11.25 -7.36 -18.11
N ALA A 117 10.76 -6.78 -19.18
CA ALA A 117 10.95 -7.25 -20.54
C ALA A 117 10.77 -6.10 -21.53
N VAL A 118 11.39 -6.15 -22.69
CA VAL A 118 11.09 -5.23 -23.80
C VAL A 118 9.77 -5.62 -24.43
N PHE A 119 9.02 -4.64 -24.92
CA PHE A 119 7.63 -4.85 -25.35
C PHE A 119 7.49 -5.85 -26.52
N LYS A 120 8.45 -5.89 -27.43
CA LYS A 120 8.40 -6.80 -28.58
C LYS A 120 8.35 -8.29 -28.19
N ASP A 121 8.93 -8.64 -27.03
CA ASP A 121 9.03 -10.00 -26.54
C ASP A 121 8.00 -10.32 -25.44
N LEU A 122 7.18 -9.32 -25.05
CA LEU A 122 6.29 -9.42 -23.91
C LEU A 122 5.00 -10.17 -24.24
N ASP A 123 4.69 -11.24 -23.49
CA ASP A 123 3.37 -11.87 -23.51
C ASP A 123 2.31 -10.87 -22.97
N LEU A 124 1.21 -10.70 -23.72
CA LEU A 124 0.13 -9.80 -23.34
C LEU A 124 -0.58 -10.22 -22.05
N ASN A 125 -0.52 -11.47 -21.64
CA ASN A 125 -1.05 -11.93 -20.35
C ASN A 125 -0.26 -11.32 -19.17
N VAL A 126 1.05 -11.10 -19.34
CA VAL A 126 1.85 -10.36 -18.35
C VAL A 126 1.31 -8.94 -18.22
N MET A 127 1.03 -8.27 -19.35
CA MET A 127 0.46 -6.92 -19.32
C MET A 127 -0.90 -6.88 -18.61
N ARG A 128 -1.79 -7.86 -18.92
CA ARG A 128 -3.09 -8.00 -18.24
C ARG A 128 -2.91 -8.17 -16.74
N SER A 129 -2.04 -9.10 -16.32
CA SER A 129 -1.76 -9.34 -14.89
C SER A 129 -1.26 -8.11 -14.15
N LEU A 130 -0.44 -7.26 -14.80
CA LEU A 130 0.00 -5.98 -14.23
C LEU A 130 -1.18 -5.00 -14.05
N MET A 131 -2.07 -4.92 -15.05
CA MET A 131 -3.27 -4.08 -14.97
C MET A 131 -4.23 -4.59 -13.90
N ASP A 132 -4.50 -5.88 -13.87
CA ASP A 132 -5.42 -6.49 -12.89
C ASP A 132 -4.94 -6.26 -11.46
N THR A 133 -3.65 -6.53 -11.19
CA THR A 133 -3.12 -6.38 -9.84
C THR A 133 -2.93 -4.93 -9.43
N ASN A 134 -2.25 -4.12 -10.28
CA ASN A 134 -1.82 -2.78 -9.87
C ASN A 134 -2.95 -1.75 -9.99
N PHE A 135 -3.72 -1.82 -11.09
CA PHE A 135 -4.77 -0.85 -11.39
C PHE A 135 -6.13 -1.30 -10.88
N TRP A 136 -6.65 -2.43 -11.36
CA TRP A 136 -7.99 -2.88 -10.97
C TRP A 136 -8.07 -3.19 -9.48
N GLY A 137 -7.03 -3.79 -8.89
CA GLY A 137 -6.98 -4.00 -7.45
C GLY A 137 -7.07 -2.69 -6.65
N THR A 138 -6.43 -1.62 -7.13
CA THR A 138 -6.57 -0.27 -6.54
C THR A 138 -7.99 0.27 -6.72
N VAL A 139 -8.58 0.10 -7.90
CA VAL A 139 -9.95 0.55 -8.21
C VAL A 139 -10.98 -0.16 -7.34
N TYR A 140 -10.95 -1.49 -7.27
CA TYR A 140 -11.90 -2.29 -6.50
C TYR A 140 -11.85 -1.93 -5.01
N CYS A 141 -10.67 -1.98 -4.39
CA CYS A 141 -10.53 -1.63 -2.97
C CYS A 141 -11.02 -0.19 -2.70
N THR A 142 -10.69 0.75 -3.60
CA THR A 142 -11.12 2.15 -3.43
C THR A 142 -12.62 2.29 -3.60
N LYS A 143 -13.22 1.63 -4.61
CA LYS A 143 -14.67 1.70 -4.89
C LYS A 143 -15.50 1.30 -3.68
N TYR A 144 -15.17 0.16 -3.08
CA TYR A 144 -15.93 -0.34 -1.93
C TYR A 144 -15.63 0.42 -0.63
N ALA A 145 -14.41 0.93 -0.45
CA ALA A 145 -14.05 1.72 0.74
C ALA A 145 -14.53 3.18 0.68
N LEU A 146 -14.81 3.71 -0.52
CA LEU A 146 -15.08 5.14 -0.73
C LEU A 146 -16.22 5.70 0.13
N PRO A 147 -17.40 5.05 0.27
CA PRO A 147 -18.47 5.58 1.11
C PRO A 147 -18.02 5.83 2.55
N TYR A 148 -17.31 4.87 3.14
CA TYR A 148 -16.81 4.94 4.52
C TYR A 148 -15.66 5.93 4.69
N LEU A 149 -14.84 6.10 3.64
CA LEU A 149 -13.77 7.10 3.63
C LEU A 149 -14.31 8.52 3.49
N LEU A 150 -15.42 8.71 2.78
CA LEU A 150 -16.11 9.99 2.71
C LEU A 150 -16.71 10.36 4.07
N GLU A 151 -17.39 9.42 4.72
CA GLU A 151 -17.97 9.61 6.05
C GLU A 151 -16.90 9.97 7.10
N SER A 152 -15.76 9.26 7.10
CA SER A 152 -14.65 9.51 8.04
C SER A 152 -13.77 10.71 7.67
N LYS A 153 -14.02 11.39 6.53
CA LYS A 153 -13.10 12.36 5.90
C LYS A 153 -11.68 11.80 5.81
N GLY A 154 -11.62 10.53 5.43
CA GLY A 154 -10.46 9.66 5.48
C GLY A 154 -9.42 9.90 4.39
N THR A 155 -8.60 8.91 4.18
CA THR A 155 -7.47 8.99 3.24
C THR A 155 -7.41 7.77 2.33
N VAL A 156 -7.31 7.99 1.02
CA VAL A 156 -6.90 6.97 0.03
C VAL A 156 -5.45 7.23 -0.36
N VAL A 157 -4.62 6.20 -0.28
CA VAL A 157 -3.24 6.23 -0.78
C VAL A 157 -3.07 5.22 -1.90
N GLY A 158 -2.52 5.64 -3.02
CA GLY A 158 -2.00 4.71 -4.03
C GLY A 158 -0.47 4.70 -4.03
N VAL A 159 0.10 3.53 -3.77
CA VAL A 159 1.54 3.32 -3.87
C VAL A 159 1.87 3.02 -5.33
N ILE A 160 2.40 4.03 -6.00
CA ILE A 160 2.84 3.92 -7.38
C ILE A 160 4.37 3.72 -7.47
N SER A 161 5.03 4.38 -8.39
CA SER A 161 6.48 4.41 -8.60
C SER A 161 6.83 5.66 -9.37
N THR A 162 8.11 5.99 -9.49
CA THR A 162 8.58 6.95 -10.52
C THR A 162 8.16 6.53 -11.92
N ALA A 163 7.98 5.22 -12.16
CA ALA A 163 7.42 4.66 -13.39
C ALA A 163 5.97 5.06 -13.66
N GLY A 164 5.25 5.64 -12.71
CA GLY A 164 3.92 6.25 -12.90
C GLY A 164 3.96 7.72 -13.32
N TYR A 165 5.16 8.26 -13.51
CA TYR A 165 5.37 9.63 -14.00
C TYR A 165 6.18 9.66 -15.30
N VAL A 166 7.05 8.67 -15.49
CA VAL A 166 7.98 8.58 -16.61
C VAL A 166 8.02 7.15 -17.10
N GLY A 167 7.98 6.95 -18.42
CA GLY A 167 8.21 5.64 -19.03
C GLY A 167 9.64 5.17 -18.77
N LEU A 168 9.80 3.92 -18.38
CA LEU A 168 11.11 3.31 -18.13
C LEU A 168 11.34 2.17 -19.12
N PRO A 169 12.56 2.06 -19.70
CA PRO A 169 12.90 0.94 -20.59
C PRO A 169 12.63 -0.42 -19.94
N ALA A 170 12.12 -1.36 -20.72
CA ALA A 170 11.75 -2.71 -20.27
C ALA A 170 10.73 -2.75 -19.12
N ARG A 171 9.87 -1.73 -19.01
CA ARG A 171 8.84 -1.60 -17.96
C ARG A 171 7.48 -1.18 -18.52
N THR A 172 7.19 -1.49 -19.78
CA THR A 172 6.02 -0.97 -20.50
C THR A 172 4.72 -1.22 -19.74
N ALA A 173 4.40 -2.48 -19.41
CA ALA A 173 3.18 -2.81 -18.67
C ALA A 173 3.18 -2.25 -17.24
N TYR A 174 4.34 -2.26 -16.56
CA TYR A 174 4.47 -1.69 -15.21
C TYR A 174 4.24 -0.18 -15.22
N SER A 175 4.88 0.55 -16.14
CA SER A 175 4.67 2.00 -16.28
C SER A 175 3.20 2.28 -16.60
N ALA A 176 2.62 1.60 -17.60
CA ALA A 176 1.22 1.78 -17.97
C ALA A 176 0.28 1.60 -16.78
N SER A 177 0.44 0.53 -15.98
CA SER A 177 -0.40 0.29 -14.80
C SER A 177 -0.24 1.39 -13.74
N LYS A 178 0.98 1.88 -13.50
CA LYS A 178 1.22 2.93 -12.49
C LYS A 178 0.81 4.33 -12.96
N PHE A 179 0.83 4.61 -14.26
CA PHE A 179 0.20 5.80 -14.84
C PHE A 179 -1.32 5.75 -14.70
N ALA A 180 -1.94 4.59 -14.98
CA ALA A 180 -3.39 4.40 -14.82
C ALA A 180 -3.84 4.66 -13.37
N VAL A 181 -3.15 4.09 -12.38
CA VAL A 181 -3.41 4.36 -10.95
C VAL A 181 -3.28 5.83 -10.63
N ARG A 182 -2.25 6.50 -11.15
CA ARG A 182 -2.07 7.93 -10.92
C ARG A 182 -3.23 8.75 -11.49
N GLY A 183 -3.59 8.52 -12.75
CA GLY A 183 -4.71 9.24 -13.40
C GLY A 183 -6.01 9.05 -12.64
N PHE A 184 -6.33 7.81 -12.26
CA PHE A 184 -7.49 7.49 -11.43
C PHE A 184 -7.52 8.28 -10.11
N LEU A 185 -6.42 8.26 -9.35
CA LEU A 185 -6.35 8.95 -8.06
C LEU A 185 -6.35 10.47 -8.16
N GLU A 186 -5.73 11.04 -9.21
CA GLU A 186 -5.77 12.50 -9.45
C GLU A 186 -7.19 12.95 -9.76
N THR A 187 -7.96 12.17 -10.54
CA THR A 187 -9.38 12.45 -10.84
C THR A 187 -10.23 12.29 -9.59
N LEU A 188 -10.10 11.17 -8.86
CA LEU A 188 -10.83 10.94 -7.61
C LEU A 188 -10.62 12.08 -6.59
N ARG A 189 -9.42 12.64 -6.52
CA ARG A 189 -9.12 13.80 -5.66
C ARG A 189 -9.90 15.04 -6.07
N ILE A 190 -10.10 15.26 -7.37
CA ILE A 190 -10.83 16.42 -7.90
C ILE A 190 -12.34 16.25 -7.65
N GLU A 191 -12.87 15.05 -7.89
CA GLU A 191 -14.28 14.71 -7.69
C GLU A 191 -14.72 14.93 -6.24
N HIS A 192 -13.82 14.66 -5.26
CA HIS A 192 -14.10 14.76 -3.83
C HIS A 192 -13.35 15.91 -3.12
N LEU A 193 -13.04 16.98 -3.86
CA LEU A 193 -12.24 18.09 -3.34
C LEU A 193 -12.88 18.77 -2.13
N TYR A 194 -14.22 18.84 -2.11
CA TYR A 194 -14.99 19.51 -1.06
C TYR A 194 -15.57 18.54 -0.02
N ASP A 195 -15.49 17.23 -0.24
CA ASP A 195 -16.03 16.20 0.66
C ASP A 195 -15.09 15.89 1.84
N GLY A 196 -13.91 16.49 1.86
CA GLY A 196 -12.91 16.27 2.91
C GLY A 196 -12.05 15.00 2.71
N LEU A 197 -12.28 14.22 1.65
CA LEU A 197 -11.44 13.08 1.30
C LEU A 197 -10.01 13.55 1.01
N HIS A 198 -9.04 12.86 1.59
CA HIS A 198 -7.64 13.05 1.25
C HIS A 198 -7.17 11.95 0.32
N VAL A 199 -6.71 12.31 -0.87
CA VAL A 199 -6.14 11.36 -1.84
C VAL A 199 -4.66 11.65 -2.01
N MET A 200 -3.83 10.62 -1.82
CA MET A 200 -2.37 10.71 -1.88
C MET A 200 -1.79 9.77 -2.92
N VAL A 201 -1.04 10.32 -3.87
CA VAL A 201 -0.20 9.58 -4.80
C VAL A 201 1.20 9.47 -4.20
N PHE A 202 1.61 8.26 -3.85
CA PHE A 202 2.88 7.99 -3.20
C PHE A 202 3.81 7.21 -4.12
N ALA A 203 4.93 7.82 -4.51
CA ALA A 203 5.92 7.25 -5.43
C ALA A 203 7.24 7.00 -4.70
N PRO A 204 7.44 5.83 -4.10
CA PRO A 204 8.74 5.43 -3.59
C PRO A 204 9.73 5.29 -4.77
N GLY A 205 11.00 5.59 -4.50
CA GLY A 205 12.09 5.25 -5.40
C GLY A 205 12.49 3.78 -5.25
N PHE A 206 13.74 3.47 -5.63
CA PHE A 206 14.27 2.13 -5.41
C PHE A 206 14.31 1.83 -3.91
N THR A 207 13.55 0.79 -3.51
CA THR A 207 13.38 0.38 -2.12
C THR A 207 13.79 -1.09 -2.00
N THR A 208 14.50 -1.44 -0.94
CA THR A 208 14.83 -2.83 -0.62
C THR A 208 13.54 -3.61 -0.38
N SER A 209 13.25 -4.56 -1.26
CA SER A 209 12.04 -5.40 -1.19
C SER A 209 12.14 -6.58 -2.16
N ASN A 210 11.37 -7.63 -1.94
CA ASN A 210 11.36 -8.81 -2.80
C ASN A 210 10.68 -8.59 -4.18
N ILE A 211 10.12 -7.40 -4.45
CA ILE A 211 9.37 -7.11 -5.68
C ILE A 211 10.20 -7.31 -6.96
N ARG A 212 11.53 -7.22 -6.88
CA ARG A 212 12.41 -7.42 -8.03
C ARG A 212 12.62 -8.90 -8.32
N ASN A 213 12.81 -9.72 -7.29
CA ASN A 213 13.00 -11.17 -7.44
C ASN A 213 11.74 -11.84 -7.99
N VAL A 214 10.56 -11.32 -7.61
CA VAL A 214 9.26 -11.82 -8.10
C VAL A 214 8.72 -11.02 -9.30
N ALA A 215 9.52 -10.09 -9.86
CA ALA A 215 9.14 -9.37 -11.07
C ALA A 215 8.99 -10.34 -12.24
N LEU A 216 7.96 -10.16 -13.06
CA LEU A 216 7.68 -11.05 -14.18
C LEU A 216 8.65 -10.78 -15.35
N THR A 217 9.10 -11.83 -15.99
CA THR A 217 9.86 -11.81 -17.26
C THR A 217 8.89 -11.66 -18.44
N ALA A 218 9.38 -11.83 -19.66
CA ALA A 218 8.58 -11.70 -20.88
C ALA A 218 7.44 -12.75 -20.98
N ASP A 219 7.67 -13.95 -20.49
CA ASP A 219 6.74 -15.10 -20.48
C ASP A 219 5.91 -15.21 -19.19
N GLY A 220 6.11 -14.31 -18.25
CA GLY A 220 5.39 -14.32 -16.97
C GLY A 220 6.05 -15.12 -15.86
N SER A 221 7.20 -15.74 -16.09
CA SER A 221 7.98 -16.39 -15.03
C SER A 221 8.61 -15.36 -14.09
N PRO A 222 8.88 -15.69 -12.80
CA PRO A 222 9.60 -14.81 -11.89
C PRO A 222 11.07 -14.62 -12.34
N GLN A 223 11.58 -13.37 -12.23
CA GLN A 223 12.95 -13.04 -12.62
C GLN A 223 14.02 -13.76 -11.75
N GLY A 224 13.72 -14.07 -10.49
CA GLY A 224 14.60 -14.84 -9.60
C GLY A 224 15.78 -14.07 -9.01
N GLU A 225 16.17 -12.93 -9.60
CA GLU A 225 17.33 -12.14 -9.18
C GLU A 225 17.07 -10.64 -9.16
N THR A 226 17.93 -9.90 -8.46
CA THR A 226 17.95 -8.43 -8.49
C THR A 226 19.23 -7.93 -9.19
N PRO A 227 19.10 -7.22 -10.32
CA PRO A 227 20.28 -6.72 -11.04
C PRO A 227 20.88 -5.44 -10.42
N ARG A 228 20.44 -5.04 -9.22
CA ARG A 228 20.87 -3.79 -8.56
C ARG A 228 21.47 -4.08 -7.19
N ASN A 229 22.51 -3.31 -6.84
CA ASN A 229 23.02 -3.29 -5.47
C ASN A 229 21.96 -2.70 -4.52
N GLU A 230 21.50 -3.52 -3.56
CA GLU A 230 20.45 -3.16 -2.60
C GLU A 230 20.93 -2.23 -1.49
N GLU A 231 22.23 -2.16 -1.20
CA GLU A 231 22.81 -1.32 -0.14
C GLU A 231 22.55 0.17 -0.37
N LYS A 232 22.46 0.59 -1.65
CA LYS A 232 22.18 1.98 -2.04
C LYS A 232 20.69 2.30 -2.12
N MET A 233 19.82 1.37 -1.74
CA MET A 233 18.38 1.57 -1.79
C MET A 233 17.83 2.08 -0.46
N MET A 234 16.66 2.70 -0.51
CA MET A 234 15.94 3.11 0.70
C MET A 234 15.32 1.87 1.36
N SER A 235 15.44 1.73 2.69
CA SER A 235 14.78 0.62 3.39
C SER A 235 13.25 0.78 3.39
N ALA A 236 12.53 -0.35 3.44
CA ALA A 236 11.07 -0.37 3.48
C ALA A 236 10.53 0.38 4.72
N GLU A 237 11.21 0.28 5.86
CA GLU A 237 10.86 0.96 7.11
C GLU A 237 10.97 2.48 6.99
N ARG A 238 12.01 2.97 6.30
CA ARG A 238 12.16 4.40 6.02
C ARG A 238 11.04 4.90 5.12
N VAL A 239 10.70 4.13 4.08
CA VAL A 239 9.58 4.43 3.18
C VAL A 239 8.26 4.48 3.94
N ALA A 240 7.98 3.49 4.80
CA ALA A 240 6.78 3.42 5.62
C ALA A 240 6.64 4.63 6.58
N ARG A 241 7.74 5.02 7.23
CA ARG A 241 7.75 6.24 8.10
C ARG A 241 7.45 7.51 7.31
N ILE A 242 7.98 7.63 6.09
CA ILE A 242 7.73 8.80 5.23
C ILE A 242 6.27 8.78 4.75
N LEU A 243 5.74 7.61 4.38
CA LEU A 243 4.33 7.43 4.00
C LEU A 243 3.40 7.90 5.12
N ALA A 244 3.58 7.39 6.33
CA ALA A 244 2.78 7.80 7.49
C ALA A 244 2.88 9.31 7.76
N ARG A 245 4.08 9.88 7.66
CA ARG A 245 4.26 11.34 7.82
C ARG A 245 3.54 12.14 6.72
N GLY A 246 3.53 11.62 5.49
CA GLY A 246 2.82 12.22 4.36
C GLY A 246 1.32 12.25 4.56
N ILE A 247 0.73 11.13 5.00
CA ILE A 247 -0.69 11.00 5.32
C ILE A 247 -1.08 12.00 6.43
N ALA A 248 -0.36 11.99 7.55
CA ALA A 248 -0.64 12.89 8.69
C ALA A 248 -0.55 14.37 8.32
N ARG A 249 0.26 14.73 7.32
CA ARG A 249 0.40 16.09 6.80
C ARG A 249 -0.51 16.39 5.60
N ARG A 250 -1.39 15.48 5.24
CA ARG A 250 -2.30 15.55 4.09
C ARG A 250 -1.59 15.95 2.78
N ARG A 251 -0.40 15.36 2.54
CA ARG A 251 0.33 15.57 1.28
C ARG A 251 -0.37 14.81 0.14
N THR A 252 -0.72 15.50 -0.92
CA THR A 252 -1.43 14.91 -2.07
C THR A 252 -0.50 14.13 -3.00
N GLN A 253 0.78 14.49 -3.03
CA GLN A 253 1.77 13.85 -3.89
C GLN A 253 3.13 13.79 -3.20
N MET A 254 3.80 12.62 -3.26
CA MET A 254 5.15 12.45 -2.74
C MET A 254 6.00 11.57 -3.65
N VAL A 255 7.13 12.12 -4.11
CA VAL A 255 8.20 11.39 -4.82
C VAL A 255 9.44 11.42 -3.93
N LEU A 256 9.94 10.24 -3.52
CA LEU A 256 10.85 10.15 -2.39
C LEU A 256 12.32 10.39 -2.72
N THR A 257 12.78 10.08 -3.93
CA THR A 257 14.21 10.15 -4.24
C THR A 257 14.57 11.41 -5.00
N PRO A 258 15.76 12.01 -4.73
CA PRO A 258 16.27 13.14 -5.53
C PRO A 258 16.35 12.80 -7.02
N LEU A 259 16.83 11.60 -7.34
CA LEU A 259 16.88 11.09 -8.72
C LEU A 259 15.47 11.03 -9.34
N GLY A 260 14.48 10.49 -8.62
CA GLY A 260 13.09 10.47 -9.09
C GLY A 260 12.54 11.88 -9.35
N LYS A 261 12.81 12.83 -8.48
CA LYS A 261 12.42 14.25 -8.67
C LYS A 261 13.10 14.87 -9.88
N ALA A 262 14.41 14.65 -10.04
CA ALA A 262 15.18 15.13 -11.20
C ALA A 262 14.64 14.50 -12.50
N THR A 263 14.39 13.18 -12.50
CA THR A 263 13.81 12.50 -13.67
C THR A 263 12.44 13.09 -14.04
N LEU A 264 11.58 13.36 -13.06
CA LEU A 264 10.29 14.02 -13.31
C LEU A 264 10.47 15.44 -13.88
N PHE A 265 11.40 16.21 -13.32
CA PHE A 265 11.67 17.55 -13.79
C PHE A 265 12.15 17.55 -15.25
N VAL A 266 13.14 16.70 -15.56
CA VAL A 266 13.69 16.58 -16.93
C VAL A 266 12.60 16.12 -17.91
N SER A 267 11.84 15.07 -17.58
CA SER A 267 10.80 14.56 -18.48
C SER A 267 9.67 15.55 -18.77
N ARG A 268 9.39 16.47 -17.85
CA ARG A 268 8.37 17.51 -18.03
C ARG A 268 8.86 18.71 -18.82
N ASN A 269 10.11 19.11 -18.61
CA ASN A 269 10.65 20.36 -19.16
C ASN A 269 11.55 20.12 -20.38
N MET A 270 12.06 18.91 -20.55
CA MET A 270 12.97 18.52 -21.64
C MET A 270 12.54 17.16 -22.25
N PRO A 271 11.37 17.08 -22.89
CA PRO A 271 10.77 15.81 -23.33
C PRO A 271 11.55 15.09 -24.46
N ARG A 272 12.55 15.75 -25.06
CA ARG A 272 13.39 15.21 -26.15
C ARG A 272 14.75 14.69 -25.67
N VAL A 273 15.03 14.70 -24.38
CA VAL A 273 16.28 14.22 -23.79
C VAL A 273 16.13 12.81 -23.21
#